data_5f279ed92b2b8a24f1b239a4afa0f0ff
#
_entry.id   5f279ed92b2b8a24f1b239a4afa0f0ff
#
_cell.length_a   1.000
_cell.length_b   1.000
_cell.length_c   1.000
_cell.angle_alpha   90.00
_cell.angle_beta   90.00
_cell.angle_gamma   90.00
#
_symmetry.space_group_name_H-M   'P 1'
#
loop_
_entity.id
_entity.type
_entity.pdbx_description
1 polymer ?
#
loop_
_entity_poly.entity_id
_entity_poly.type
_entity_poly.pdbx_seq_one_letter_code
_entity_poly.pdbx_strand_id
1 'polypeptide(L)'
;MNKKKFTQVARNVIDLEIKGLQKLKRNIGSSFDKAVIEIAKCQSKVIVCGVGKSGLIASKIAATLSSVGTPSFNLSASDSSHGDLGSIQKKDVLILISYSG
;
A
#
# COMPACT_ATOMS: atom_id res chain seq x y z
N MET A 1 0.19 -31.22 24.72
CA MET A 1 -0.09 -29.89 24.17
C MET A 1 -1.58 -29.70 24.01
N ASN A 2 -2.15 -28.60 24.49
CA ASN A 2 -3.60 -28.39 24.49
C ASN A 2 -4.04 -27.71 23.19
N LYS A 3 -4.70 -28.46 22.32
CA LYS A 3 -5.18 -27.96 21.00
C LYS A 3 -6.15 -26.80 21.12
N LYS A 4 -6.94 -26.72 22.20
CA LYS A 4 -7.88 -25.60 22.45
C LYS A 4 -7.13 -24.27 22.60
N LYS A 5 -5.91 -24.29 23.16
CA LYS A 5 -5.09 -23.10 23.33
C LYS A 5 -4.70 -22.49 21.98
N PHE A 6 -4.32 -23.32 21.01
CA PHE A 6 -3.98 -22.85 19.67
C PHE A 6 -5.18 -22.25 18.96
N THR A 7 -6.32 -22.93 19.07
CA THR A 7 -7.59 -22.42 18.49
C THR A 7 -7.94 -21.06 19.10
N GLN A 8 -7.80 -20.92 20.41
CA GLN A 8 -8.09 -19.65 21.08
C GLN A 8 -7.16 -18.55 20.62
N VAL A 9 -5.86 -18.82 20.49
CA VAL A 9 -4.89 -17.86 19.97
C VAL A 9 -5.27 -17.40 18.57
N ALA A 10 -5.63 -18.33 17.69
CA ALA A 10 -6.05 -18.02 16.33
C ALA A 10 -7.27 -17.09 16.33
N ARG A 11 -8.27 -17.39 17.14
CA ARG A 11 -9.45 -16.54 17.24
C ARG A 11 -9.13 -15.15 17.77
N ASN A 12 -8.23 -15.06 18.76
CA ASN A 12 -7.81 -13.78 19.31
C ASN A 12 -7.11 -12.92 18.26
N VAL A 13 -6.27 -13.53 17.43
CA VAL A 13 -5.60 -12.82 16.32
C VAL A 13 -6.64 -12.27 15.35
N ILE A 14 -7.62 -13.07 14.99
CA ILE A 14 -8.70 -12.62 14.08
C ILE A 14 -9.49 -11.48 14.70
N ASP A 15 -9.78 -11.54 16.00
CA ASP A 15 -10.48 -10.45 16.68
C ASP A 15 -9.69 -9.15 16.63
N LEU A 16 -8.36 -9.21 16.81
CA LEU A 16 -7.50 -8.03 16.69
C LEU A 16 -7.53 -7.48 15.26
N GLU A 17 -7.51 -8.35 14.26
CA GLU A 17 -7.61 -7.94 12.84
C GLU A 17 -8.95 -7.24 12.56
N ILE A 18 -10.04 -7.78 13.09
CA ILE A 18 -11.37 -7.17 12.94
C ILE A 18 -11.39 -5.78 13.54
N LYS A 19 -10.85 -5.62 14.75
CA LYS A 19 -10.77 -4.29 15.40
C LYS A 19 -9.93 -3.32 14.59
N GLY A 20 -8.82 -3.80 14.02
CA GLY A 20 -7.98 -2.99 13.15
C GLY A 20 -8.71 -2.51 11.91
N LEU A 21 -9.48 -3.39 11.27
CA LEU A 21 -10.27 -3.03 10.09
C LEU A 21 -11.39 -2.06 10.44
N GLN A 22 -12.03 -2.21 11.59
CA GLN A 22 -13.06 -1.29 12.04
C GLN A 22 -12.48 0.12 12.28
N LYS A 23 -11.28 0.20 12.87
CA LYS A 23 -10.59 1.47 13.07
C LYS A 23 -10.23 2.11 11.74
N LEU A 24 -9.71 1.33 10.80
CA LEU A 24 -9.38 1.81 9.45
C LEU A 24 -10.63 2.37 8.77
N LYS A 25 -11.74 1.66 8.84
CA LYS A 25 -13.01 2.09 8.25
C LYS A 25 -13.44 3.46 8.79
N ARG A 26 -13.31 3.68 10.08
CA ARG A 26 -13.66 4.96 10.70
C ARG A 26 -12.76 6.10 10.26
N ASN A 27 -11.50 5.78 9.91
CA ASN A 27 -10.51 6.79 9.54
C ASN A 27 -10.52 7.12 8.05
N ILE A 28 -11.24 6.37 7.23
CA ILE A 28 -11.39 6.67 5.81
C ILE A 28 -12.33 7.87 5.67
N GLY A 29 -11.85 8.92 5.02
CA GLY A 29 -12.60 10.15 4.88
C GLY A 29 -12.14 10.96 3.66
N SER A 30 -12.17 12.27 3.76
CA SER A 30 -11.91 13.16 2.61
C SER A 30 -10.51 13.02 2.04
N SER A 31 -9.51 12.70 2.86
CA SER A 31 -8.14 12.51 2.35
C SER A 31 -8.05 11.26 1.47
N PHE A 32 -8.81 10.22 1.79
CA PHE A 32 -8.91 9.04 0.94
C PHE A 32 -9.54 9.38 -0.40
N ASP A 33 -10.64 10.14 -0.39
CA ASP A 33 -11.31 10.58 -1.62
C ASP A 33 -10.36 11.39 -2.50
N LYS A 34 -9.58 12.31 -1.92
CA LYS A 34 -8.60 13.09 -2.66
C LYS A 34 -7.52 12.21 -3.29
N ALA A 35 -7.04 11.22 -2.56
CA ALA A 35 -6.04 10.29 -3.08
C ALA A 35 -6.59 9.50 -4.28
N VAL A 36 -7.80 8.99 -4.18
CA VAL A 36 -8.45 8.25 -5.27
C VAL A 36 -8.61 9.14 -6.50
N ILE A 37 -9.03 10.39 -6.31
CA ILE A 37 -9.20 11.34 -7.42
C ILE A 37 -7.87 11.60 -8.11
N GLU A 38 -6.80 11.81 -7.36
CA GLU A 38 -5.47 12.05 -7.94
C GLU A 38 -4.99 10.86 -8.74
N ILE A 39 -5.20 9.66 -8.24
CA ILE A 39 -4.84 8.43 -8.98
C ILE A 39 -5.67 8.32 -10.25
N ALA A 40 -6.97 8.56 -10.16
CA ALA A 40 -7.88 8.45 -11.31
C ALA A 40 -7.58 9.48 -12.40
N LYS A 41 -7.12 10.68 -12.02
CA LYS A 41 -6.78 11.74 -12.97
C LYS A 41 -5.38 11.61 -13.55
N CYS A 42 -4.56 10.69 -13.04
CA CYS A 42 -3.16 10.58 -13.44
C CYS A 42 -3.05 10.27 -14.92
N GLN A 43 -2.40 11.15 -15.66
CA GLN A 43 -2.19 10.99 -17.11
C GLN A 43 -0.81 10.41 -17.44
N SER A 44 -0.03 10.12 -16.43
CA SER A 44 1.28 9.49 -16.58
C SER A 44 1.23 8.13 -15.90
N LYS A 45 2.07 7.90 -14.90
CA LYS A 45 2.11 6.63 -14.18
C LYS A 45 2.02 6.83 -12.69
N VAL A 46 1.55 5.80 -12.00
CA VAL A 46 1.50 5.76 -10.55
C VAL A 46 2.69 4.95 -10.05
N ILE A 47 3.52 5.56 -9.23
CA ILE A 47 4.71 4.91 -8.68
C ILE A 47 4.42 4.60 -7.20
N VAL A 48 4.51 3.32 -6.84
CA VAL A 48 4.27 2.88 -5.47
C VAL A 48 5.60 2.49 -4.85
N CYS A 49 5.92 3.07 -3.72
CA CYS A 49 7.22 2.91 -3.08
C CYS A 49 7.07 2.47 -1.63
N GLY A 50 7.90 1.52 -1.20
CA GLY A 50 7.96 1.06 0.18
C GLY A 50 9.25 0.30 0.43
N VAL A 51 9.56 0.08 1.72
CA VAL A 51 10.77 -0.65 2.15
C VAL A 51 10.36 -1.90 2.91
N GLY A 52 11.10 -3.00 2.72
CA GLY A 52 10.87 -4.26 3.40
C GLY A 52 9.48 -4.81 3.11
N LYS A 53 8.70 -5.09 4.15
CA LYS A 53 7.33 -5.60 4.00
C LYS A 53 6.43 -4.59 3.28
N SER A 54 6.65 -3.29 3.51
CA SER A 54 5.93 -2.25 2.79
C SER A 54 6.24 -2.27 1.30
N GLY A 55 7.45 -2.65 0.93
CA GLY A 55 7.84 -2.85 -0.48
C GLY A 55 7.06 -3.97 -1.16
N LEU A 56 6.80 -5.07 -0.43
CA LEU A 56 5.97 -6.16 -0.96
C LEU A 56 4.53 -5.72 -1.19
N ILE A 57 3.98 -4.92 -0.27
CA ILE A 57 2.64 -4.34 -0.41
C ILE A 57 2.62 -3.38 -1.60
N ALA A 58 3.65 -2.54 -1.76
CA ALA A 58 3.78 -1.62 -2.87
C ALA A 58 3.77 -2.36 -4.21
N SER A 59 4.51 -3.46 -4.30
CA SER A 59 4.55 -4.31 -5.50
C SER A 59 3.17 -4.86 -5.84
N LYS A 60 2.44 -5.34 -4.83
CA LYS A 60 1.09 -5.88 -5.01
C LYS A 60 0.12 -4.81 -5.50
N ILE A 61 0.17 -3.62 -4.91
CA ILE A 61 -0.70 -2.50 -5.29
C ILE A 61 -0.41 -2.10 -6.74
N ALA A 62 0.87 -1.95 -7.11
CA ALA A 62 1.26 -1.58 -8.45
C ALA A 62 0.78 -2.60 -9.48
N ALA A 63 0.93 -3.89 -9.19
CA ALA A 63 0.46 -4.95 -10.07
C ALA A 63 -1.06 -4.91 -10.25
N THR A 64 -1.80 -4.67 -9.17
CA THR A 64 -3.25 -4.57 -9.22
C THR A 64 -3.71 -3.37 -10.03
N LEU A 65 -3.11 -2.19 -9.81
CA LEU A 65 -3.44 -0.98 -10.57
C LEU A 65 -3.18 -1.19 -12.06
N SER A 66 -2.05 -1.79 -12.43
CA SER A 66 -1.73 -2.07 -13.83
C SER A 66 -2.73 -3.03 -14.46
N SER A 67 -3.17 -4.05 -13.70
CA SER A 67 -4.11 -5.04 -14.21
C SER A 67 -5.50 -4.45 -14.50
N VAL A 68 -5.86 -3.35 -13.86
CA VAL A 68 -7.16 -2.68 -14.08
C VAL A 68 -7.03 -1.44 -14.95
N GLY A 69 -5.91 -1.25 -15.62
CA GLY A 69 -5.75 -0.21 -16.63
C GLY A 69 -5.08 1.07 -16.15
N THR A 70 -4.59 1.13 -14.93
CA THR A 70 -3.83 2.28 -14.43
C THR A 70 -2.33 1.97 -14.51
N PRO A 71 -1.58 2.60 -15.43
CA PRO A 71 -0.14 2.33 -15.53
C PRO A 71 0.56 2.58 -14.20
N SER A 72 1.19 1.56 -13.67
CA SER A 72 1.78 1.62 -12.34
C SER A 72 2.97 0.68 -12.23
N PHE A 73 3.97 1.06 -11.44
CA PHE A 73 5.06 0.16 -11.07
C PHE A 73 5.53 0.47 -9.67
N ASN A 74 6.21 -0.50 -9.05
CA ASN A 74 6.80 -0.27 -7.75
C ASN A 74 8.25 0.16 -7.89
N LEU A 75 8.67 1.05 -6.99
CA LEU A 75 10.04 1.51 -6.88
C LEU A 75 10.47 1.27 -5.45
N SER A 76 11.52 0.50 -5.21
CA SER A 76 11.99 0.31 -3.86
C SER A 76 12.76 1.56 -3.40
N ALA A 77 12.66 1.87 -2.10
CA ALA A 77 13.36 3.04 -1.56
C ALA A 77 14.88 2.88 -1.68
N SER A 78 15.41 1.66 -1.64
CA SER A 78 16.84 1.42 -1.85
C SER A 78 17.23 1.67 -3.31
N ASP A 79 16.38 1.28 -4.26
CA ASP A 79 16.63 1.53 -5.69
C ASP A 79 16.60 3.02 -6.01
N SER A 80 15.71 3.78 -5.35
CA SER A 80 15.63 5.22 -5.57
C SER A 80 16.90 5.94 -5.15
N SER A 81 17.63 5.43 -4.14
CA SER A 81 18.92 6.00 -3.74
C SER A 81 20.05 5.67 -4.74
N HIS A 82 19.82 4.76 -5.66
CA HIS A 82 20.79 4.35 -6.69
C HIS A 82 20.50 4.97 -8.07
N GLY A 83 19.72 6.03 -8.13
CA GLY A 83 19.52 6.77 -9.35
C GLY A 83 18.21 6.53 -10.07
N ASP A 84 17.36 5.62 -9.61
CA ASP A 84 16.06 5.34 -10.23
C ASP A 84 15.09 6.51 -10.08
N LEU A 85 15.44 7.50 -9.25
CA LEU A 85 14.69 8.75 -9.15
C LEU A 85 14.55 9.47 -10.49
N GLY A 86 15.50 9.25 -11.42
CA GLY A 86 15.43 9.82 -12.76
C GLY A 86 14.25 9.32 -13.60
N SER A 87 13.64 8.19 -13.21
CA SER A 87 12.47 7.68 -13.90
C SER A 87 11.17 8.39 -13.50
N ILE A 88 11.20 9.19 -12.46
CA ILE A 88 10.04 9.94 -11.97
C ILE A 88 9.86 11.20 -12.81
N GLN A 89 8.66 11.38 -13.34
CA GLN A 89 8.32 12.50 -14.19
C GLN A 89 7.33 13.44 -13.48
N LYS A 90 7.23 14.66 -13.98
CA LYS A 90 6.46 15.73 -13.34
C LYS A 90 4.99 15.39 -13.13
N LYS A 91 4.39 14.62 -14.01
CA LYS A 91 2.96 14.28 -13.96
C LYS A 91 2.69 12.96 -13.24
N ASP A 92 3.71 12.32 -12.70
CA ASP A 92 3.55 11.06 -11.99
C ASP A 92 2.91 11.28 -10.62
N VAL A 93 2.18 10.26 -10.16
CA VAL A 93 1.64 10.22 -8.81
C VAL A 93 2.49 9.24 -8.00
N LEU A 94 2.91 9.66 -6.82
CA LEU A 94 3.69 8.81 -5.91
C LEU A 94 2.81 8.36 -4.75
N ILE A 95 2.82 7.05 -4.50
CA ILE A 95 2.21 6.47 -3.31
C ILE A 95 3.34 5.93 -2.44
N LEU A 96 3.52 6.51 -1.26
CA LEU A 96 4.56 6.11 -0.32
C LEU A 96 3.94 5.31 0.82
N ILE A 97 4.41 4.10 1.02
CA ILE A 97 3.90 3.20 2.05
C ILE A 97 4.96 3.02 3.11
N SER A 98 4.62 3.34 4.36
CA SER A 98 5.51 3.21 5.50
C SER A 98 4.78 2.62 6.68
N TYR A 99 5.43 1.69 7.38
CA TYR A 99 4.89 1.11 8.61
C TYR A 99 4.99 2.08 9.78
N SER A 100 6.05 2.84 9.83
CA SER A 100 6.34 3.72 10.98
C SER A 100 6.13 5.21 10.67
N GLY A 101 5.71 5.53 9.49
CA GLY A 101 5.57 6.92 9.05
C GLY A 101 6.87 7.47 8.54
#